data_22de5869862b8d0896d3cdba763b08ae
#
_entry.id   22de5869862b8d0896d3cdba763b08ae
#
_cell.length_a   1.000
_cell.length_b   1.000
_cell.length_c   1.000
_cell.angle_alpha   90.00
_cell.angle_beta   90.00
_cell.angle_gamma   90.00
#
_symmetry.space_group_name_H-M   'P 1'
#
loop_
_entity.id
_entity.type
_entity.pdbx_description
1 polymer ?
#
loop_
_entity_poly.entity_id
_entity_poly.type
_entity_poly.pdbx_seq_one_letter_code
_entity_poly.pdbx_strand_id
1 'polypeptide(L)'
;MAWPPNPNKQPQSQVSPSTPTPTGGREWQLLEKTLMASIHEQQKARRWSIFFKLLTFLYILLVLFTLHSCSTASTSATTPLGTTTPHLAVIDIDGVISSGSAANATDVNDALIDAFDNPNAKAIALNINSPGGSPVQSDEIWQMIMDLKAEHSDKKVYAVIGDIGASGAYYIASAADEIWVNPSSLVGSIGVIMPNYNIEGL
;
A
#
# COMPACT_ATOMS: atom_id res chain seq x y z
N MET A 1 -54.69 -0.21 -56.65
CA MET A 1 -54.40 0.96 -55.82
C MET A 1 -52.99 1.43 -56.16
N ALA A 2 -52.89 2.55 -56.86
CA ALA A 2 -51.62 3.07 -57.30
C ALA A 2 -51.06 4.05 -56.25
N TRP A 3 -49.80 3.87 -55.88
CA TRP A 3 -49.04 4.66 -54.95
C TRP A 3 -48.73 6.07 -55.56
N PRO A 4 -48.73 7.16 -54.78
CA PRO A 4 -48.49 8.52 -55.34
C PRO A 4 -47.04 8.73 -55.75
N PRO A 5 -46.78 9.56 -56.74
CA PRO A 5 -45.41 9.81 -57.27
C PRO A 5 -44.59 10.69 -56.31
N ASN A 6 -43.29 10.40 -56.28
CA ASN A 6 -42.27 11.06 -55.47
C ASN A 6 -42.07 12.54 -55.96
N PRO A 7 -42.21 13.55 -55.09
CA PRO A 7 -42.13 14.96 -55.47
C PRO A 7 -40.69 15.47 -55.67
N ASN A 8 -39.64 14.66 -55.61
CA ASN A 8 -38.25 15.13 -55.62
C ASN A 8 -37.47 14.79 -56.90
N LYS A 9 -38.16 14.67 -58.05
CA LYS A 9 -37.45 14.62 -59.33
C LYS A 9 -37.27 16.05 -59.86
N GLN A 10 -36.13 16.69 -59.52
CA GLN A 10 -35.65 17.87 -60.20
C GLN A 10 -35.10 17.49 -61.59
N PRO A 11 -35.34 18.31 -62.63
CA PRO A 11 -34.81 18.07 -63.96
C PRO A 11 -33.29 18.31 -63.94
N GLN A 12 -32.52 17.32 -64.38
CA GLN A 12 -31.10 17.46 -64.60
C GLN A 12 -30.84 18.42 -65.78
N SER A 13 -30.34 19.59 -65.47
CA SER A 13 -29.75 20.47 -66.48
C SER A 13 -28.48 19.86 -66.98
N GLN A 14 -28.42 19.52 -68.25
CA GLN A 14 -27.19 19.12 -68.95
C GLN A 14 -26.23 20.28 -69.02
N VAL A 15 -25.19 20.22 -68.19
CA VAL A 15 -24.03 21.13 -68.30
C VAL A 15 -23.04 20.50 -69.28
N SER A 16 -22.89 21.13 -70.39
CA SER A 16 -21.84 20.82 -71.37
C SER A 16 -20.45 20.88 -70.76
N PRO A 17 -19.54 19.97 -71.01
CA PRO A 17 -18.17 20.05 -70.50
C PRO A 17 -17.41 21.15 -71.19
N SER A 18 -17.22 22.28 -70.54
CA SER A 18 -16.24 23.28 -70.96
C SER A 18 -14.82 22.74 -70.62
N THR A 19 -14.02 22.55 -71.62
CA THR A 19 -12.61 22.19 -71.53
C THR A 19 -11.85 23.26 -70.70
N PRO A 20 -11.17 22.91 -69.62
CA PRO A 20 -10.40 23.88 -68.88
C PRO A 20 -9.09 24.19 -69.63
N THR A 21 -8.92 25.44 -69.97
CA THR A 21 -7.65 26.02 -70.44
C THR A 21 -6.61 25.91 -69.31
N PRO A 22 -5.36 25.50 -69.57
CA PRO A 22 -4.35 25.35 -68.52
C PRO A 22 -3.74 26.71 -68.14
N THR A 23 -4.41 27.43 -67.24
CA THR A 23 -3.85 28.60 -66.59
C THR A 23 -3.52 28.24 -65.13
N GLY A 24 -2.62 27.28 -64.97
CA GLY A 24 -2.50 26.62 -63.66
C GLY A 24 -1.13 26.62 -63.01
N GLY A 25 -0.19 27.45 -63.43
CA GLY A 25 1.14 27.43 -62.76
C GLY A 25 1.16 28.03 -61.35
N ARG A 26 0.37 29.05 -61.12
CA ARG A 26 0.33 29.72 -59.79
C ARG A 26 -0.63 29.09 -58.79
N GLU A 27 -1.73 28.55 -59.25
CA GLU A 27 -2.72 27.93 -58.41
C GLU A 27 -2.21 26.55 -57.86
N TRP A 28 -1.54 25.79 -58.70
CA TRP A 28 -0.89 24.56 -58.28
C TRP A 28 0.26 24.80 -57.30
N GLN A 29 1.06 25.83 -57.47
CA GLN A 29 2.11 26.21 -56.50
C GLN A 29 1.55 26.67 -55.16
N LEU A 30 0.39 27.34 -55.14
CA LEU A 30 -0.29 27.74 -53.89
C LEU A 30 -0.89 26.52 -53.19
N LEU A 31 -1.51 25.61 -53.94
CA LEU A 31 -2.04 24.32 -53.36
C LEU A 31 -0.93 23.44 -52.79
N GLU A 32 0.18 23.30 -53.54
CA GLU A 32 1.31 22.53 -53.06
C GLU A 32 1.92 23.12 -51.78
N LYS A 33 2.05 24.46 -51.72
CA LYS A 33 2.58 25.16 -50.54
C LYS A 33 1.66 25.07 -49.34
N THR A 34 0.36 25.07 -49.50
CA THR A 34 -0.61 24.90 -48.41
C THR A 34 -0.70 23.46 -47.94
N LEU A 35 -0.62 22.49 -48.84
CA LEU A 35 -0.59 21.07 -48.49
C LEU A 35 0.70 20.71 -47.76
N MET A 36 1.88 21.18 -48.21
CA MET A 36 3.14 20.93 -47.51
C MET A 36 3.21 21.62 -46.16
N ALA A 37 2.62 22.79 -45.98
CA ALA A 37 2.54 23.47 -44.68
C ALA A 37 1.71 22.67 -43.66
N SER A 38 0.58 22.08 -44.06
CA SER A 38 -0.29 21.30 -43.18
C SER A 38 0.36 19.98 -42.73
N ILE A 39 1.19 19.35 -43.57
CA ILE A 39 1.91 18.11 -43.22
C ILE A 39 2.99 18.39 -42.17
N HIS A 40 3.67 19.53 -42.26
CA HIS A 40 4.74 19.89 -41.32
C HIS A 40 4.17 20.23 -39.91
N GLU A 41 2.99 20.84 -39.81
CA GLU A 41 2.34 21.11 -38.53
C GLU A 41 1.85 19.83 -37.84
N GLN A 42 1.29 18.90 -38.61
CA GLN A 42 0.83 17.62 -38.04
C GLN A 42 2.01 16.76 -37.50
N GLN A 43 3.18 16.82 -38.11
CA GLN A 43 4.36 16.10 -37.62
C GLN A 43 4.90 16.68 -36.30
N LYS A 44 4.87 18.00 -36.12
CA LYS A 44 5.25 18.66 -34.85
C LYS A 44 4.26 18.32 -33.76
N ALA A 45 2.96 18.39 -34.03
CA ALA A 45 1.92 18.05 -33.04
C ALA A 45 1.99 16.59 -32.57
N ARG A 46 2.27 15.65 -33.49
CA ARG A 46 2.48 14.23 -33.13
C ARG A 46 3.70 14.02 -32.22
N ARG A 47 4.82 14.68 -32.50
CA ARG A 47 6.04 14.59 -31.67
C ARG A 47 5.81 15.14 -30.27
N TRP A 48 5.10 16.27 -30.13
CA TRP A 48 4.72 16.84 -28.85
C TRP A 48 3.76 15.94 -28.07
N SER A 49 2.77 15.37 -28.76
CA SER A 49 1.83 14.41 -28.15
C SER A 49 2.53 13.15 -27.63
N ILE A 50 3.50 12.60 -28.38
CA ILE A 50 4.28 11.44 -27.94
C ILE A 50 5.17 11.82 -26.75
N PHE A 51 5.80 12.99 -26.78
CA PHE A 51 6.64 13.48 -25.69
C PHE A 51 5.83 13.64 -24.39
N PHE A 52 4.65 14.25 -24.43
CA PHE A 52 3.81 14.40 -23.25
C PHE A 52 3.27 13.05 -22.76
N LYS A 53 2.92 12.11 -23.65
CA LYS A 53 2.51 10.76 -23.25
C LYS A 53 3.64 10.01 -22.55
N LEU A 54 4.86 10.09 -23.08
CA LEU A 54 6.04 9.49 -22.42
C LEU A 54 6.36 10.16 -21.09
N LEU A 55 6.26 11.48 -21.01
CA LEU A 55 6.47 12.22 -19.76
C LEU A 55 5.44 11.85 -18.70
N THR A 56 4.16 11.74 -19.09
CA THR A 56 3.07 11.31 -18.19
C THR A 56 3.27 9.87 -17.73
N PHE A 57 3.67 8.99 -18.65
CA PHE A 57 3.97 7.60 -18.30
C PHE A 57 5.15 7.49 -17.32
N LEU A 58 6.23 8.24 -17.59
CA LEU A 58 7.38 8.31 -16.70
C LEU A 58 7.01 8.87 -15.32
N TYR A 59 6.16 9.91 -15.28
CA TYR A 59 5.67 10.47 -14.03
C TYR A 59 4.82 9.46 -13.23
N ILE A 60 3.89 8.76 -13.91
CA ILE A 60 3.08 7.71 -13.26
C ILE A 60 3.98 6.58 -12.74
N LEU A 61 4.98 6.18 -13.51
CA LEU A 61 5.93 5.14 -13.11
C LEU A 61 6.78 5.58 -11.90
N LEU A 62 7.18 6.84 -11.86
CA LEU A 62 7.91 7.44 -10.73
C LEU A 62 7.03 7.52 -9.49
N VAL A 63 5.75 7.92 -9.64
CA VAL A 63 4.80 7.95 -8.52
C VAL A 63 4.51 6.53 -8.01
N LEU A 64 4.32 5.55 -8.90
CA LEU A 64 4.14 4.16 -8.52
C LEU A 64 5.40 3.60 -7.83
N PHE A 65 6.57 3.96 -8.32
CA PHE A 65 7.84 3.56 -7.69
C PHE A 65 8.00 4.17 -6.30
N THR A 66 7.67 5.45 -6.11
CA THR A 66 7.71 6.08 -4.78
C THR A 66 6.67 5.51 -3.83
N LEU A 67 5.44 5.24 -4.30
CA LEU A 67 4.41 4.58 -3.51
C LEU A 67 4.82 3.14 -3.14
N HIS A 68 5.42 2.41 -4.07
CA HIS A 68 5.91 1.05 -3.81
C HIS A 68 7.10 1.05 -2.83
N SER A 69 8.02 2.00 -2.97
CA SER A 69 9.14 2.17 -2.02
C SER A 69 8.66 2.63 -0.64
N CYS A 70 7.55 3.37 -0.56
CA CYS A 70 6.98 3.81 0.71
C CYS A 70 6.20 2.70 1.44
N SER A 71 5.65 1.71 0.71
CA SER A 71 4.95 0.57 1.32
C SER A 71 5.91 -0.52 1.85
N THR A 72 7.17 -0.52 1.42
CA THR A 72 8.23 -1.40 1.97
C THR A 72 9.01 -0.73 3.11
N ALA A 73 8.77 0.55 3.36
CA ALA A 73 9.19 1.21 4.58
C ALA A 73 8.13 1.03 5.68
N SER A 74 7.67 -0.19 5.91
CA SER A 74 7.31 -0.59 7.25
C SER A 74 8.59 -0.41 8.05
N THR A 75 8.59 0.60 8.88
CA THR A 75 9.65 0.92 9.80
C THR A 75 9.75 -0.23 10.81
N SER A 76 10.32 -1.34 10.39
CA SER A 76 11.23 -2.02 11.29
C SER A 76 12.28 -0.95 11.54
N ALA A 77 12.25 -0.34 12.70
CA ALA A 77 13.36 0.44 13.21
C ALA A 77 14.52 -0.56 13.29
N THR A 78 15.17 -0.75 12.14
CA THR A 78 16.43 -1.44 12.05
C THR A 78 17.38 -0.57 12.87
N THR A 79 17.45 -0.86 14.15
CA THR A 79 18.58 -0.44 14.94
C THR A 79 19.80 -0.79 14.11
N PRO A 80 20.72 0.16 13.83
CA PRO A 80 21.91 -0.17 13.05
C PRO A 80 22.54 -1.39 13.72
N LEU A 81 22.57 -2.50 12.99
CA LEU A 81 23.25 -3.72 13.39
C LEU A 81 24.69 -3.33 13.71
N GLY A 82 25.03 -3.19 14.98
CA GLY A 82 26.37 -2.82 15.36
C GLY A 82 26.53 -1.85 16.53
N THR A 83 25.53 -1.63 17.37
CA THR A 83 25.82 -1.00 18.67
C THR A 83 26.59 -2.01 19.52
N THR A 84 27.90 -1.80 19.58
CA THR A 84 28.79 -2.54 20.48
C THR A 84 28.58 -2.18 21.96
N THR A 85 27.65 -1.24 22.23
CA THR A 85 27.29 -0.80 23.56
C THR A 85 26.13 -1.62 24.12
N PRO A 86 26.16 -1.96 25.42
CA PRO A 86 25.03 -2.57 26.09
C PRO A 86 23.77 -1.71 25.96
N HIS A 87 22.64 -2.31 25.60
CA HIS A 87 21.37 -1.62 25.40
C HIS A 87 20.17 -2.46 25.84
N LEU A 88 19.02 -1.81 25.94
CA LEU A 88 17.72 -2.43 26.08
C LEU A 88 17.12 -2.60 24.66
N ALA A 89 16.78 -3.83 24.28
CA ALA A 89 16.02 -4.07 23.04
C ALA A 89 14.55 -3.74 23.28
N VAL A 90 13.94 -2.96 22.40
CA VAL A 90 12.52 -2.63 22.48
C VAL A 90 11.80 -3.23 21.29
N ILE A 91 10.73 -3.96 21.56
CA ILE A 91 9.87 -4.61 20.56
C ILE A 91 8.47 -4.02 20.69
N ASP A 92 7.98 -3.40 19.62
CA ASP A 92 6.68 -2.76 19.60
C ASP A 92 5.58 -3.77 19.24
N ILE A 93 4.52 -3.81 20.06
CA ILE A 93 3.28 -4.57 19.81
C ILE A 93 2.14 -3.56 19.79
N ASP A 94 1.95 -2.91 18.64
CA ASP A 94 0.98 -1.83 18.49
C ASP A 94 -0.19 -2.23 17.59
N GLY A 95 -1.40 -1.86 17.98
CA GLY A 95 -2.63 -2.14 17.25
C GLY A 95 -3.16 -3.56 17.41
N VAL A 96 -4.01 -4.00 16.49
CA VAL A 96 -4.68 -5.30 16.56
C VAL A 96 -3.71 -6.44 16.20
N ILE A 97 -3.68 -7.48 17.02
CA ILE A 97 -2.87 -8.69 16.79
C ILE A 97 -3.56 -9.58 15.76
N SER A 98 -3.00 -9.65 14.55
CA SER A 98 -3.53 -10.48 13.47
C SER A 98 -2.47 -10.76 12.41
N SER A 99 -2.66 -11.81 11.61
CA SER A 99 -1.70 -12.22 10.56
C SER A 99 -1.44 -11.17 9.47
N GLY A 100 -2.26 -10.14 9.38
CA GLY A 100 -2.13 -9.06 8.37
C GLY A 100 -1.74 -7.70 8.95
N SER A 101 -1.40 -7.62 10.24
CA SER A 101 -1.02 -6.39 10.92
C SER A 101 0.49 -6.34 11.21
N ALA A 102 0.98 -5.18 11.66
CA ALA A 102 2.36 -5.04 12.14
C ALA A 102 2.61 -5.86 13.42
N ALA A 103 1.57 -6.04 14.26
CA ALA A 103 1.62 -6.88 15.46
C ALA A 103 1.23 -8.34 15.14
N ASN A 104 1.81 -8.94 14.09
CA ASN A 104 1.65 -10.36 13.78
C ASN A 104 2.73 -11.20 14.46
N ALA A 105 2.44 -12.49 14.65
CA ALA A 105 3.37 -13.40 15.36
C ALA A 105 4.68 -13.58 14.62
N THR A 106 4.69 -13.60 13.28
CA THR A 106 5.92 -13.80 12.51
C THR A 106 6.91 -12.68 12.76
N ASP A 107 6.49 -11.41 12.53
CA ASP A 107 7.38 -10.26 12.64
C ASP A 107 7.84 -10.04 14.11
N VAL A 108 6.92 -10.25 15.07
CA VAL A 108 7.24 -10.11 16.50
C VAL A 108 8.21 -11.21 16.95
N ASN A 109 8.00 -12.46 16.53
CA ASN A 109 8.87 -13.57 16.87
C ASN A 109 10.27 -13.41 16.26
N ASP A 110 10.38 -12.95 15.02
CA ASP A 110 11.68 -12.66 14.39
C ASP A 110 12.42 -11.57 15.19
N ALA A 111 11.71 -10.51 15.59
CA ALA A 111 12.31 -9.46 16.43
C ALA A 111 12.72 -9.96 17.83
N LEU A 112 11.96 -10.88 18.42
CA LEU A 112 12.30 -11.53 19.69
C LEU A 112 13.58 -12.36 19.56
N ILE A 113 13.69 -13.20 18.53
CA ILE A 113 14.88 -14.02 18.26
C ILE A 113 16.10 -13.09 18.10
N ASP A 114 16.01 -12.08 17.27
CA ASP A 114 17.10 -11.12 17.04
C ASP A 114 17.53 -10.42 18.33
N ALA A 115 16.59 -10.05 19.21
CA ALA A 115 16.87 -9.40 20.47
C ALA A 115 17.54 -10.34 21.49
N PHE A 116 17.08 -11.59 21.56
CA PHE A 116 17.66 -12.58 22.46
C PHE A 116 19.05 -13.05 21.99
N ASP A 117 19.28 -13.17 20.70
CA ASP A 117 20.57 -13.57 20.14
C ASP A 117 21.62 -12.46 20.22
N ASN A 118 21.20 -11.20 20.37
CA ASN A 118 22.12 -10.08 20.43
C ASN A 118 22.86 -10.02 21.78
N PRO A 119 24.19 -10.22 21.85
CA PRO A 119 24.94 -10.24 23.10
C PRO A 119 25.00 -8.86 23.81
N ASN A 120 24.71 -7.79 23.09
CA ASN A 120 24.69 -6.44 23.63
C ASN A 120 23.32 -6.03 24.17
N ALA A 121 22.25 -6.72 23.82
CA ALA A 121 20.94 -6.56 24.44
C ALA A 121 20.96 -7.18 25.85
N LYS A 122 20.87 -6.37 26.88
CA LYS A 122 20.94 -6.80 28.29
C LYS A 122 19.58 -7.14 28.87
N ALA A 123 18.52 -6.62 28.27
CA ALA A 123 17.13 -6.93 28.57
C ALA A 123 16.26 -6.63 27.34
N ILE A 124 15.04 -7.11 27.36
CA ILE A 124 14.04 -6.92 26.34
C ILE A 124 12.85 -6.17 26.95
N ALA A 125 12.35 -5.15 26.27
CA ALA A 125 11.12 -4.47 26.64
C ALA A 125 10.08 -4.67 25.52
N LEU A 126 8.93 -5.24 25.87
CA LEU A 126 7.76 -5.29 25.01
C LEU A 126 6.97 -3.99 25.21
N ASN A 127 6.99 -3.11 24.25
CA ASN A 127 6.19 -1.89 24.26
C ASN A 127 4.80 -2.19 23.70
N ILE A 128 3.82 -2.32 24.57
CA ILE A 128 2.51 -2.86 24.23
C ILE A 128 1.47 -1.73 24.22
N ASN A 129 0.82 -1.54 23.08
CA ASN A 129 -0.32 -0.64 22.92
C ASN A 129 -1.38 -1.30 22.02
N SER A 130 -2.07 -2.31 22.54
CA SER A 130 -2.89 -3.21 21.73
C SER A 130 -4.18 -3.62 22.45
N PRO A 131 -5.33 -3.60 21.75
CA PRO A 131 -6.59 -4.14 22.26
C PRO A 131 -6.63 -5.68 22.25
N GLY A 132 -5.57 -6.35 21.80
CA GLY A 132 -5.53 -7.77 21.54
C GLY A 132 -5.90 -8.13 20.13
N GLY A 133 -6.39 -9.35 19.92
CA GLY A 133 -6.76 -9.83 18.57
C GLY A 133 -6.83 -11.34 18.51
N SER A 134 -6.14 -11.93 17.52
CA SER A 134 -6.13 -13.38 17.29
C SER A 134 -5.53 -14.14 18.48
N PRO A 135 -6.27 -15.09 19.08
CA PRO A 135 -5.74 -15.92 20.15
C PRO A 135 -4.53 -16.75 19.71
N VAL A 136 -4.55 -17.27 18.48
CA VAL A 136 -3.46 -18.11 17.92
C VAL A 136 -2.18 -17.29 17.81
N GLN A 137 -2.24 -16.09 17.22
CA GLN A 137 -1.08 -15.21 17.08
C GLN A 137 -0.53 -14.79 18.45
N SER A 138 -1.41 -14.53 19.40
CA SER A 138 -1.02 -14.15 20.78
C SER A 138 -0.33 -15.32 21.50
N ASP A 139 -0.80 -16.52 21.28
CA ASP A 139 -0.22 -17.73 21.88
C ASP A 139 1.15 -18.05 21.26
N GLU A 140 1.29 -17.92 19.94
CA GLU A 140 2.58 -18.10 19.25
C GLU A 140 3.65 -17.13 19.78
N ILE A 141 3.29 -15.88 20.02
CA ILE A 141 4.21 -14.88 20.61
C ILE A 141 4.53 -15.25 22.07
N TRP A 142 3.53 -15.61 22.84
CA TRP A 142 3.70 -16.01 24.25
C TRP A 142 4.62 -17.21 24.38
N GLN A 143 4.41 -18.26 23.59
CA GLN A 143 5.25 -19.45 23.56
C GLN A 143 6.70 -19.11 23.20
N MET A 144 6.89 -18.30 22.16
CA MET A 144 8.23 -17.88 21.74
C MET A 144 8.97 -17.15 22.86
N ILE A 145 8.30 -16.25 23.58
CA ILE A 145 8.92 -15.55 24.73
C ILE A 145 9.32 -16.58 25.82
N MET A 146 8.45 -17.52 26.13
CA MET A 146 8.72 -18.53 27.17
C MET A 146 9.89 -19.44 26.77
N ASP A 147 9.96 -19.87 25.52
CA ASP A 147 11.05 -20.70 25.01
C ASP A 147 12.39 -19.95 25.03
N LEU A 148 12.42 -18.73 24.52
CA LEU A 148 13.62 -17.89 24.51
C LEU A 148 14.10 -17.53 25.93
N LYS A 149 13.19 -17.31 26.88
CA LYS A 149 13.55 -17.11 28.32
C LYS A 149 14.14 -18.37 28.94
N ALA A 150 13.70 -19.57 28.52
CA ALA A 150 14.28 -20.83 29.01
C ALA A 150 15.71 -21.03 28.49
N GLU A 151 15.99 -20.60 27.25
CA GLU A 151 17.31 -20.69 26.64
C GLU A 151 18.28 -19.60 27.13
N HIS A 152 17.77 -18.38 27.37
CA HIS A 152 18.54 -17.18 27.73
C HIS A 152 18.14 -16.66 29.13
N SER A 153 18.39 -17.45 30.16
CA SER A 153 17.98 -17.13 31.55
C SER A 153 18.65 -15.88 32.18
N ASP A 154 19.65 -15.33 31.50
CA ASP A 154 20.36 -14.11 31.88
C ASP A 154 19.68 -12.83 31.41
N LYS A 155 18.70 -12.93 30.49
CA LYS A 155 17.97 -11.79 29.93
C LYS A 155 16.57 -11.69 30.51
N LYS A 156 16.26 -10.52 31.08
CA LYS A 156 14.93 -10.21 31.58
C LYS A 156 14.03 -9.63 30.50
N VAL A 157 12.76 -10.01 30.54
CA VAL A 157 11.72 -9.46 29.68
C VAL A 157 10.78 -8.58 30.49
N TYR A 158 10.58 -7.37 30.07
CA TYR A 158 9.68 -6.37 30.67
C TYR A 158 8.53 -6.08 29.71
N ALA A 159 7.29 -6.11 30.16
CA ALA A 159 6.16 -5.60 29.40
C ALA A 159 5.82 -4.19 29.89
N VAL A 160 5.80 -3.22 28.98
CA VAL A 160 5.43 -1.84 29.24
C VAL A 160 4.14 -1.56 28.48
N ILE A 161 3.04 -1.35 29.20
CA ILE A 161 1.74 -1.12 28.60
C ILE A 161 1.50 0.38 28.51
N GLY A 162 1.21 0.86 27.30
CA GLY A 162 0.84 2.23 27.00
C GLY A 162 -0.60 2.54 27.38
N ASP A 163 -1.41 3.00 26.43
CA ASP A 163 -2.82 3.33 26.68
C ASP A 163 -3.67 2.08 26.90
N ILE A 164 -3.40 1.00 26.16
CA ILE A 164 -4.18 -0.24 26.22
C ILE A 164 -3.28 -1.50 26.12
N GLY A 165 -3.58 -2.46 26.97
CA GLY A 165 -3.00 -3.81 26.95
C GLY A 165 -4.08 -4.83 27.31
N ALA A 166 -4.92 -5.20 26.35
CA ALA A 166 -6.12 -5.99 26.62
C ALA A 166 -6.14 -7.31 25.85
N SER A 167 -6.85 -8.31 26.40
CA SER A 167 -7.08 -9.61 25.76
C SER A 167 -5.74 -10.30 25.37
N GLY A 168 -5.52 -10.64 24.09
CA GLY A 168 -4.30 -11.24 23.59
C GLY A 168 -3.02 -10.46 23.89
N ALA A 169 -3.11 -9.12 23.98
CA ALA A 169 -1.96 -8.30 24.35
C ALA A 169 -1.58 -8.48 25.85
N TYR A 170 -2.57 -8.59 26.72
CA TYR A 170 -2.31 -8.92 28.11
C TYR A 170 -1.80 -10.36 28.28
N TYR A 171 -2.31 -11.27 27.45
CA TYR A 171 -1.80 -12.64 27.41
C TYR A 171 -0.31 -12.69 27.08
N ILE A 172 0.13 -11.96 26.05
CA ILE A 172 1.55 -11.81 25.71
C ILE A 172 2.33 -11.17 26.88
N ALA A 173 1.80 -10.08 27.45
CA ALA A 173 2.43 -9.40 28.58
C ALA A 173 2.66 -10.34 29.78
N SER A 174 1.82 -11.36 29.97
CA SER A 174 1.94 -12.34 31.07
C SER A 174 3.18 -13.25 30.96
N ALA A 175 3.81 -13.33 29.79
CA ALA A 175 5.08 -14.03 29.60
C ALA A 175 6.30 -13.24 30.12
N ALA A 176 6.14 -11.92 30.35
CA ALA A 176 7.21 -11.07 30.88
C ALA A 176 7.52 -11.37 32.34
N ASP A 177 8.72 -10.98 32.79
CA ASP A 177 9.14 -11.10 34.19
C ASP A 177 8.45 -10.03 35.05
N GLU A 178 8.19 -8.86 34.48
CA GLU A 178 7.50 -7.75 35.12
C GLU A 178 6.61 -7.00 34.09
N ILE A 179 5.46 -6.54 34.58
CA ILE A 179 4.52 -5.75 33.79
C ILE A 179 4.42 -4.35 34.39
N TRP A 180 4.73 -3.34 33.58
CA TRP A 180 4.69 -1.94 33.93
C TRP A 180 3.51 -1.26 33.25
N VAL A 181 2.64 -0.62 34.00
CA VAL A 181 1.44 0.04 33.46
C VAL A 181 1.26 1.43 34.07
N ASN A 182 0.67 2.35 33.34
CA ASN A 182 0.19 3.61 33.90
C ASN A 182 -1.14 3.35 34.64
N PRO A 183 -1.43 4.01 35.78
CA PRO A 183 -2.71 3.87 36.48
C PRO A 183 -3.94 4.16 35.61
N SER A 184 -3.79 4.92 34.54
CA SER A 184 -4.85 5.24 33.57
C SER A 184 -4.92 4.30 32.38
N SER A 185 -4.00 3.34 32.25
CA SER A 185 -4.01 2.38 31.16
C SER A 185 -5.22 1.43 31.26
N LEU A 186 -5.79 1.09 30.11
CA LEU A 186 -6.85 0.10 30.02
C LEU A 186 -6.24 -1.30 29.93
N VAL A 187 -6.30 -2.07 31.01
CA VAL A 187 -5.71 -3.42 31.09
C VAL A 187 -6.78 -4.43 31.48
N GLY A 188 -6.77 -5.61 30.86
CA GLY A 188 -7.72 -6.67 31.21
C GLY A 188 -8.34 -7.36 30.00
N SER A 189 -9.65 -7.46 29.94
CA SER A 189 -10.37 -8.22 28.89
C SER A 189 -9.86 -9.66 28.78
N ILE A 190 -9.67 -10.32 29.93
CA ILE A 190 -9.17 -11.69 30.04
C ILE A 190 -10.33 -12.63 29.72
N GLY A 191 -10.42 -13.06 28.45
CA GLY A 191 -11.47 -13.99 28.03
C GLY A 191 -11.72 -13.94 26.52
N VAL A 192 -12.53 -14.90 26.05
CA VAL A 192 -13.00 -14.99 24.67
C VAL A 192 -14.49 -14.73 24.64
N ILE A 193 -14.94 -13.78 23.84
CA ILE A 193 -16.35 -13.47 23.64
C ILE A 193 -16.78 -14.06 22.29
N MET A 194 -17.75 -14.97 22.31
CA MET A 194 -18.37 -15.52 21.11
C MET A 194 -19.85 -15.10 21.10
N PRO A 195 -20.26 -14.10 20.31
CA PRO A 195 -21.66 -13.71 20.22
C PRO A 195 -22.47 -14.82 19.53
N ASN A 196 -23.52 -15.27 20.17
CA ASN A 196 -24.52 -16.16 19.59
C ASN A 196 -25.80 -15.37 19.33
N TYR A 197 -26.34 -15.47 18.13
CA TYR A 197 -27.60 -14.89 17.75
C TYR A 197 -28.67 -16.00 17.71
N ASN A 198 -29.72 -15.87 18.53
CA ASN A 198 -30.90 -16.74 18.44
C ASN A 198 -31.88 -16.13 17.45
N ILE A 199 -32.23 -16.87 16.40
CA ILE A 199 -33.17 -16.47 15.35
C ILE A 199 -34.52 -17.22 15.47
N GLU A 200 -34.79 -17.93 16.57
CA GLU A 200 -36.03 -18.69 16.81
C GLU A 200 -37.26 -17.80 17.04
N GLY A 201 -37.30 -16.59 16.59
CA GLY A 201 -38.44 -15.69 16.75
C GLY A 201 -38.70 -14.79 15.54
N LEU A 202 -38.09 -15.08 14.39
CA LEU A 202 -38.31 -14.35 13.14
C LEU A 202 -39.33 -15.03 12.24
#